data_230b3c50cd6b82950430acc06d175afe
#
_entry.id   230b3c50cd6b82950430acc06d175afe
#
_cell.length_a   1.000
_cell.length_b   1.000
_cell.length_c   1.000
_cell.angle_alpha   90.00
_cell.angle_beta   90.00
_cell.angle_gamma   90.00
#
_symmetry.space_group_name_H-M   'P 1'
#
loop_
_entity.id
_entity.type
_entity.pdbx_description
1 polymer ?
#
loop_
_entity_poly.entity_id
_entity_poly.type
_entity_poly.pdbx_seq_one_letter_code
_entity_poly.pdbx_strand_id
1 'polypeptide(L)'
;MSAYETSNAPVQEAARAQMPSPDPALRRLDRFVGTWDMTGRTIGSDVDNITARATFEWLPGRFFLPQRFRADFAGLEIHSLEIIGYDPATGTFPSTVYSNMVGMPLPYLWEVDGDELKISTAVLGATFRGRWNEDGTVFSGGWRPDPGREGPGNVPYDIPGGRAK
;
A
#
# COMPACT_ATOMS: atom_id res chain seq x y z
N MET A 1 -12.23 3.11 -54.25
CA MET A 1 -12.72 3.35 -52.89
C MET A 1 -11.52 3.60 -52.03
N SER A 2 -11.26 4.87 -51.74
CA SER A 2 -10.11 5.27 -50.93
C SER A 2 -10.51 5.28 -49.48
N ALA A 3 -9.85 4.45 -48.64
CA ALA A 3 -10.02 4.46 -47.21
C ALA A 3 -9.43 5.77 -46.66
N TYR A 4 -10.24 6.56 -46.00
CA TYR A 4 -9.82 7.67 -45.17
C TYR A 4 -9.16 7.09 -43.91
N GLU A 5 -7.89 6.78 -43.97
CA GLU A 5 -7.04 6.67 -42.77
C GLU A 5 -6.73 8.10 -42.30
N THR A 6 -7.64 8.65 -41.54
CA THR A 6 -7.40 9.89 -40.84
C THR A 6 -6.36 9.57 -39.74
N SER A 7 -5.11 9.94 -39.94
CA SER A 7 -4.06 9.82 -38.95
C SER A 7 -4.44 10.63 -37.70
N ASN A 8 -4.81 9.97 -36.62
CA ASN A 8 -5.09 10.59 -35.32
C ASN A 8 -3.81 10.99 -34.55
N ALA A 9 -2.63 10.77 -35.16
CA ALA A 9 -1.33 11.02 -34.54
C ALA A 9 -1.14 12.45 -33.98
N PRO A 10 -1.50 13.53 -34.73
CA PRO A 10 -1.35 14.89 -34.20
C PRO A 10 -2.27 15.19 -33.02
N VAL A 11 -3.48 14.63 -33.02
CA VAL A 11 -4.45 14.82 -31.93
C VAL A 11 -3.99 14.05 -30.69
N GLN A 12 -3.45 12.85 -30.87
CA GLN A 12 -2.89 12.06 -29.78
C GLN A 12 -1.63 12.70 -29.17
N GLU A 13 -0.78 13.27 -30.01
CA GLU A 13 0.44 13.96 -29.56
C GLU A 13 0.10 15.25 -28.78
N ALA A 14 -0.84 16.05 -29.26
CA ALA A 14 -1.32 17.23 -28.57
C ALA A 14 -2.00 16.87 -27.23
N ALA A 15 -2.79 15.80 -27.20
CA ALA A 15 -3.41 15.32 -25.97
C ALA A 15 -2.37 14.84 -24.95
N ARG A 16 -1.34 14.11 -25.40
CA ARG A 16 -0.22 13.67 -24.53
C ARG A 16 0.57 14.83 -23.94
N ALA A 17 0.80 15.89 -24.73
CA ALA A 17 1.52 17.08 -24.28
C ALA A 17 0.77 17.86 -23.17
N GLN A 18 -0.55 17.68 -23.07
CA GLN A 18 -1.40 18.31 -22.06
C GLN A 18 -1.70 17.41 -20.85
N MET A 19 -1.28 16.13 -20.88
CA MET A 19 -1.48 15.23 -19.74
C MET A 19 -0.55 15.61 -18.60
N PRO A 20 -1.04 15.64 -17.35
CA PRO A 20 -0.19 15.86 -16.20
C PRO A 20 0.85 14.74 -16.08
N SER A 21 2.02 15.06 -15.57
CA SER A 21 3.03 14.07 -15.21
C SER A 21 2.92 13.73 -13.72
N PRO A 22 3.20 12.47 -13.33
CA PRO A 22 3.23 12.11 -11.92
C PRO A 22 4.32 12.88 -11.18
N ASP A 23 4.02 13.27 -9.94
CA ASP A 23 4.99 13.94 -9.07
C ASP A 23 6.21 13.03 -8.84
N PRO A 24 7.44 13.55 -8.94
CA PRO A 24 8.66 12.78 -8.70
C PRO A 24 8.70 12.11 -7.32
N ALA A 25 8.00 12.65 -6.31
CA ALA A 25 7.90 12.07 -4.98
C ALA A 25 7.27 10.66 -4.98
N LEU A 26 6.42 10.35 -5.96
CA LEU A 26 5.84 9.02 -6.14
C LEU A 26 6.88 7.93 -6.34
N ARG A 27 8.10 8.24 -6.79
CA ARG A 27 9.20 7.27 -6.90
C ARG A 27 9.60 6.66 -5.56
N ARG A 28 9.32 7.32 -4.44
CA ARG A 28 9.54 6.76 -3.10
C ARG A 28 8.76 5.46 -2.88
N LEU A 29 7.66 5.25 -3.62
CA LEU A 29 6.86 4.04 -3.57
C LEU A 29 7.38 2.91 -4.48
N ASP A 30 8.34 3.18 -5.38
CA ASP A 30 8.86 2.17 -6.33
C ASP A 30 9.44 0.94 -5.63
N ARG A 31 10.01 1.12 -4.44
CA ARG A 31 10.58 0.03 -3.67
C ARG A 31 9.55 -1.00 -3.16
N PHE A 32 8.27 -0.63 -3.13
CA PHE A 32 7.19 -1.55 -2.76
C PHE A 32 6.74 -2.42 -3.94
N VAL A 33 6.96 -1.98 -5.18
CA VAL A 33 6.49 -2.68 -6.39
C VAL A 33 6.99 -4.12 -6.42
N GLY A 34 6.07 -5.04 -6.68
CA GLY A 34 6.29 -6.47 -6.69
C GLY A 34 5.41 -7.21 -5.69
N THR A 35 5.75 -8.47 -5.45
CA THR A 35 5.02 -9.33 -4.51
C THR A 35 5.86 -9.59 -3.27
N TRP A 36 5.21 -9.53 -2.13
CA TRP A 36 5.79 -9.70 -0.80
C TRP A 36 5.09 -10.82 -0.06
N ASP A 37 5.85 -11.78 0.43
CA ASP A 37 5.36 -12.81 1.34
C ASP A 37 5.73 -12.44 2.78
N MET A 38 4.75 -12.53 3.66
CA MET A 38 4.86 -12.10 5.04
C MET A 38 4.42 -13.22 5.97
N THR A 39 5.14 -13.37 7.07
CA THR A 39 4.79 -14.25 8.17
C THR A 39 4.98 -13.47 9.46
N GLY A 40 3.98 -13.49 10.31
CA GLY A 40 3.99 -12.69 11.52
C GLY A 40 3.20 -13.31 12.66
N ARG A 41 3.09 -12.55 13.72
CA ARG A 41 2.38 -12.99 14.92
C ARG A 41 1.73 -11.84 15.65
N THR A 42 0.60 -12.13 16.27
CA THR A 42 0.00 -11.22 17.25
C THR A 42 0.91 -11.11 18.47
N ILE A 43 0.97 -9.92 19.07
CA ILE A 43 1.77 -9.68 20.27
C ILE A 43 1.24 -10.57 21.40
N GLY A 44 2.17 -11.28 22.03
CA GLY A 44 1.85 -12.28 23.07
C GLY A 44 1.65 -13.71 22.56
N SER A 45 1.70 -13.92 21.24
CA SER A 45 1.70 -15.28 20.67
C SER A 45 3.12 -15.87 20.67
N ASP A 46 3.25 -17.11 21.07
CA ASP A 46 4.51 -17.86 21.03
C ASP A 46 4.80 -18.46 19.64
N VAL A 47 3.80 -18.45 18.76
CA VAL A 47 3.88 -19.02 17.41
C VAL A 47 3.45 -18.00 16.36
N ASP A 48 3.95 -18.19 15.13
CA ASP A 48 3.48 -17.42 13.98
C ASP A 48 2.03 -17.84 13.67
N ASN A 49 1.14 -16.87 13.68
CA ASN A 49 -0.30 -17.06 13.46
C ASN A 49 -0.86 -16.11 12.39
N ILE A 50 0.02 -15.46 11.63
CA ILE A 50 -0.34 -14.59 10.52
C ILE A 50 0.50 -14.98 9.32
N THR A 51 -0.15 -15.21 8.19
CA THR A 51 0.50 -15.31 6.88
C THR A 51 -0.18 -14.35 5.93
N ALA A 52 0.60 -13.65 5.11
CA ALA A 52 0.04 -12.70 4.17
C ALA A 52 0.85 -12.61 2.88
N ARG A 53 0.19 -12.12 1.84
CA ARG A 53 0.79 -11.74 0.58
C ARG A 53 0.27 -10.40 0.14
N ALA A 54 1.18 -9.48 -0.18
CA ALA A 54 0.86 -8.19 -0.79
C ALA A 54 1.49 -8.09 -2.16
N THR A 55 0.72 -7.58 -3.15
CA THR A 55 1.23 -7.31 -4.49
C THR A 55 0.96 -5.85 -4.83
N PHE A 56 2.01 -5.15 -5.22
CA PHE A 56 1.97 -3.75 -5.62
C PHE A 56 2.32 -3.61 -7.09
N GLU A 57 1.47 -2.94 -7.86
CA GLU A 57 1.66 -2.70 -9.26
C GLU A 57 1.10 -1.32 -9.66
N TRP A 58 1.92 -0.49 -10.33
CA TRP A 58 1.48 0.82 -10.77
C TRP A 58 0.31 0.73 -11.76
N LEU A 59 -0.70 1.57 -11.56
CA LEU A 59 -1.67 1.85 -12.61
C LEU A 59 -1.00 2.58 -13.79
N PRO A 60 -1.52 2.43 -15.02
CA PRO A 60 -1.08 3.23 -16.15
C PRO A 60 -1.08 4.72 -15.81
N GLY A 61 -0.01 5.44 -16.20
CA GLY A 61 0.20 6.84 -15.82
C GLY A 61 0.97 7.05 -14.52
N ARG A 62 1.07 6.02 -13.65
CA ARG A 62 1.88 6.01 -12.42
C ARG A 62 1.50 7.09 -11.39
N PHE A 63 0.25 7.52 -11.36
CA PHE A 63 -0.30 8.40 -10.33
C PHE A 63 -0.72 7.66 -9.07
N PHE A 64 -1.11 6.39 -9.21
CA PHE A 64 -1.64 5.57 -8.14
C PHE A 64 -0.97 4.21 -8.11
N LEU A 65 -0.66 3.75 -6.90
CA LEU A 65 -0.10 2.43 -6.64
C LEU A 65 -1.12 1.57 -5.88
N PRO A 66 -1.83 0.67 -6.56
CA PRO A 66 -2.66 -0.34 -5.90
C PRO A 66 -1.81 -1.35 -5.14
N GLN A 67 -2.31 -1.76 -3.97
CA GLN A 67 -1.89 -2.93 -3.23
C GLN A 67 -3.04 -3.93 -3.18
N ARG A 68 -2.81 -5.15 -3.63
CA ARG A 68 -3.70 -6.29 -3.36
C ARG A 68 -3.14 -7.07 -2.20
N PHE A 69 -3.94 -7.25 -1.17
CA PHE A 69 -3.52 -7.91 0.07
C PHE A 69 -4.43 -9.08 0.37
N ARG A 70 -3.81 -10.20 0.75
CA ARG A 70 -4.48 -11.38 1.28
C ARG A 70 -3.76 -11.83 2.53
N ALA A 71 -4.51 -12.20 3.56
CA ALA A 71 -3.95 -12.74 4.79
C ALA A 71 -4.83 -13.80 5.39
N ASP A 72 -4.21 -14.76 6.07
CA ASP A 72 -4.81 -15.52 7.15
C ASP A 72 -4.32 -14.90 8.46
N PHE A 73 -5.24 -14.31 9.21
CA PHE A 73 -4.97 -13.68 10.49
C PHE A 73 -5.57 -14.52 11.61
N ALA A 74 -4.78 -15.44 12.16
CA ALA A 74 -5.23 -16.37 13.21
C ALA A 74 -6.52 -17.15 12.83
N GLY A 75 -6.61 -17.59 11.56
CA GLY A 75 -7.77 -18.31 11.03
C GLY A 75 -8.83 -17.41 10.38
N LEU A 76 -8.66 -16.09 10.41
CA LEU A 76 -9.56 -15.15 9.76
C LEU A 76 -8.99 -14.74 8.40
N GLU A 77 -9.71 -15.03 7.32
CA GLU A 77 -9.31 -14.67 5.97
C GLU A 77 -9.61 -13.20 5.66
N ILE A 78 -8.56 -12.43 5.35
CA ILE A 78 -8.65 -11.01 5.00
C ILE A 78 -8.26 -10.82 3.54
N HIS A 79 -9.09 -10.08 2.81
CA HIS A 79 -8.81 -9.61 1.47
C HIS A 79 -8.99 -8.11 1.42
N SER A 80 -8.02 -7.39 0.89
CA SER A 80 -8.17 -5.96 0.67
C SER A 80 -7.51 -5.48 -0.61
N LEU A 81 -8.05 -4.37 -1.11
CA LEU A 81 -7.47 -3.54 -2.14
C LEU A 81 -7.21 -2.18 -1.51
N GLU A 82 -5.99 -1.70 -1.59
CA GLU A 82 -5.61 -0.35 -1.21
C GLU A 82 -5.12 0.41 -2.43
N ILE A 83 -5.50 1.67 -2.57
CA ILE A 83 -5.03 2.54 -3.66
C ILE A 83 -4.33 3.72 -3.04
N ILE A 84 -3.03 3.85 -3.31
CA ILE A 84 -2.14 4.85 -2.72
C ILE A 84 -1.85 5.93 -3.76
N GLY A 85 -2.03 7.19 -3.40
CA GLY A 85 -1.68 8.36 -4.20
C GLY A 85 -0.66 9.25 -3.49
N TYR A 86 -0.52 10.50 -3.95
CA TYR A 86 0.37 11.49 -3.35
C TYR A 86 -0.32 12.83 -3.21
N ASP A 87 -0.12 13.47 -2.07
CA ASP A 87 -0.56 14.84 -1.80
C ASP A 87 0.66 15.77 -1.71
N PRO A 88 0.90 16.62 -2.72
CA PRO A 88 2.05 17.54 -2.71
C PRO A 88 1.93 18.64 -1.65
N ALA A 89 0.73 18.94 -1.15
CA ALA A 89 0.54 19.95 -0.11
C ALA A 89 1.08 19.49 1.25
N THR A 90 1.03 18.19 1.52
CA THR A 90 1.49 17.60 2.79
C THR A 90 2.77 16.78 2.65
N GLY A 91 3.16 16.42 1.42
CA GLY A 91 4.30 15.53 1.16
C GLY A 91 4.05 14.08 1.60
N THR A 92 2.79 13.70 1.79
CA THR A 92 2.37 12.37 2.25
C THR A 92 1.65 11.59 1.16
N PHE A 93 1.37 10.31 1.42
CA PHE A 93 0.68 9.44 0.49
C PHE A 93 -0.65 8.98 1.08
N PRO A 94 -1.75 9.72 0.85
CA PRO A 94 -3.07 9.28 1.24
C PRO A 94 -3.47 8.04 0.44
N SER A 95 -4.19 7.14 1.10
CA SER A 95 -4.72 5.94 0.47
C SER A 95 -6.14 5.64 0.94
N THR A 96 -6.79 4.75 0.21
CA THR A 96 -8.10 4.21 0.57
C THR A 96 -8.04 2.70 0.53
N VAL A 97 -8.47 2.05 1.60
CA VAL A 97 -8.54 0.60 1.74
C VAL A 97 -9.98 0.13 1.62
N TYR A 98 -10.17 -0.88 0.79
CA TYR A 98 -11.41 -1.65 0.63
C TYR A 98 -11.16 -3.06 1.10
N SER A 99 -11.88 -3.52 2.12
CA SER A 99 -11.65 -4.82 2.74
C SER A 99 -12.93 -5.60 2.94
N ASN A 100 -12.84 -6.94 2.87
CA ASN A 100 -13.94 -7.82 3.24
C ASN A 100 -14.31 -7.77 4.73
N MET A 101 -13.49 -7.09 5.55
CA MET A 101 -13.70 -6.96 6.99
C MET A 101 -14.59 -5.77 7.36
N VAL A 102 -14.71 -4.79 6.48
CA VAL A 102 -15.42 -3.54 6.75
C VAL A 102 -16.22 -3.12 5.52
N GLY A 103 -17.51 -2.82 5.70
CA GLY A 103 -18.42 -2.46 4.60
C GLY A 103 -18.32 -1.00 4.12
N MET A 104 -17.23 -0.30 4.43
CA MET A 104 -16.98 1.08 4.01
C MET A 104 -15.53 1.29 3.61
N PRO A 105 -15.24 2.25 2.70
CA PRO A 105 -13.86 2.64 2.41
C PRO A 105 -13.18 3.22 3.66
N LEU A 106 -11.93 2.81 3.90
CA LEU A 106 -11.14 3.28 5.03
C LEU A 106 -10.01 4.19 4.54
N PRO A 107 -9.93 5.45 4.99
CA PRO A 107 -8.80 6.32 4.70
C PRO A 107 -7.59 5.93 5.54
N TYR A 108 -6.45 5.77 4.87
CA TYR A 108 -5.14 5.56 5.46
C TYR A 108 -4.19 6.67 5.00
N LEU A 109 -3.13 6.89 5.75
CA LEU A 109 -2.08 7.84 5.42
C LEU A 109 -0.72 7.16 5.54
N TRP A 110 0.06 7.19 4.44
CA TRP A 110 1.43 6.69 4.40
C TRP A 110 2.41 7.85 4.46
N GLU A 111 3.42 7.70 5.29
CA GLU A 111 4.57 8.59 5.40
C GLU A 111 5.83 7.75 5.17
N VAL A 112 6.57 8.08 4.11
CA VAL A 112 7.79 7.36 3.71
C VAL A 112 8.97 8.29 3.89
N ASP A 113 9.89 7.95 4.77
CA ASP A 113 11.10 8.72 5.05
C ASP A 113 12.33 7.78 5.04
N GLY A 114 13.11 7.85 3.96
CA GLY A 114 14.25 6.95 3.76
C GLY A 114 13.82 5.49 3.82
N ASP A 115 14.34 4.76 4.79
CA ASP A 115 14.03 3.34 5.01
C ASP A 115 12.84 3.12 5.94
N GLU A 116 12.21 4.18 6.42
CA GLU A 116 11.11 4.10 7.36
C GLU A 116 9.76 4.32 6.69
N LEU A 117 8.78 3.54 7.10
CA LEU A 117 7.38 3.66 6.72
C LEU A 117 6.53 3.79 7.97
N LYS A 118 5.64 4.77 7.94
CA LYS A 118 4.55 4.88 8.91
C LYS A 118 3.22 4.89 8.14
N ILE A 119 2.28 4.06 8.57
CA ILE A 119 0.90 4.08 8.05
C ILE A 119 -0.03 4.31 9.23
N SER A 120 -0.92 5.26 9.10
CA SER A 120 -1.92 5.56 10.15
C SER A 120 -3.33 5.50 9.60
N THR A 121 -4.25 5.08 10.45
CA THR A 121 -5.69 5.09 10.15
C THR A 121 -6.46 5.56 11.39
N ALA A 122 -6.93 6.80 11.33
CA ALA A 122 -7.65 7.41 12.44
C ALA A 122 -8.99 6.71 12.73
N VAL A 123 -9.63 6.15 11.69
CA VAL A 123 -10.91 5.45 11.83
C VAL A 123 -10.76 4.20 12.71
N LEU A 124 -9.74 3.39 12.46
CA LEU A 124 -9.46 2.20 13.27
C LEU A 124 -8.65 2.54 14.52
N GLY A 125 -7.97 3.68 14.56
CA GLY A 125 -7.11 4.08 15.69
C GLY A 125 -5.88 3.17 15.81
N ALA A 126 -5.19 2.94 14.70
CA ALA A 126 -4.01 2.10 14.65
C ALA A 126 -2.91 2.72 13.77
N THR A 127 -1.68 2.44 14.12
CA THR A 127 -0.50 2.90 13.39
C THR A 127 0.44 1.72 13.11
N PHE A 128 0.83 1.59 11.85
CA PHE A 128 1.92 0.71 11.42
C PHE A 128 3.23 1.49 11.41
N ARG A 129 4.29 0.84 11.88
CA ARG A 129 5.66 1.33 11.73
C ARG A 129 6.53 0.20 11.21
N GLY A 130 7.29 0.49 10.17
CA GLY A 130 8.15 -0.49 9.56
C GLY A 130 9.43 0.11 9.01
N ARG A 131 10.38 -0.77 8.75
CA ARG A 131 11.70 -0.41 8.24
C ARG A 131 12.23 -1.46 7.27
N TRP A 132 12.88 -0.99 6.22
CA TRP A 132 13.67 -1.82 5.32
C TRP A 132 15.00 -2.19 5.96
N ASN A 133 15.49 -3.40 5.66
CA ASN A 133 16.88 -3.75 5.92
C ASN A 133 17.82 -3.01 4.93
N GLU A 134 19.14 -3.07 5.16
CA GLU A 134 20.13 -2.33 4.37
C GLU A 134 20.08 -2.63 2.87
N ASP A 135 19.82 -3.88 2.48
CA ASP A 135 19.76 -4.29 1.07
C ASP A 135 18.35 -4.14 0.44
N GLY A 136 17.35 -3.71 1.20
CA GLY A 136 15.99 -3.51 0.72
C GLY A 136 15.22 -4.78 0.34
N THR A 137 15.68 -5.95 0.80
CA THR A 137 15.07 -7.25 0.50
C THR A 137 14.04 -7.69 1.52
N VAL A 138 14.17 -7.20 2.76
CA VAL A 138 13.27 -7.50 3.88
C VAL A 138 12.72 -6.21 4.45
N PHE A 139 11.44 -6.23 4.73
CA PHE A 139 10.73 -5.17 5.40
C PHE A 139 10.19 -5.70 6.73
N SER A 140 10.49 -5.04 7.82
CA SER A 140 10.04 -5.45 9.17
C SER A 140 9.20 -4.37 9.78
N GLY A 141 8.03 -4.74 10.30
CA GLY A 141 7.14 -3.79 10.93
C GLY A 141 5.95 -4.45 11.60
N GLY A 142 5.12 -3.61 12.19
CA GLY A 142 3.93 -4.07 12.88
C GLY A 142 2.93 -2.95 13.14
N TRP A 143 1.70 -3.37 13.41
CA TRP A 143 0.59 -2.52 13.79
C TRP A 143 0.47 -2.43 15.30
N ARG A 144 0.18 -1.24 15.77
CA ARG A 144 -0.13 -0.98 17.20
C ARG A 144 -1.37 -0.11 17.30
N PRO A 145 -2.26 -0.37 18.27
CA PRO A 145 -3.31 0.56 18.62
C PRO A 145 -2.73 1.93 18.98
N ASP A 146 -3.40 2.99 18.57
CA ASP A 146 -3.10 4.33 19.06
C ASP A 146 -3.47 4.44 20.56
N PRO A 147 -2.84 5.33 21.33
CA PRO A 147 -3.17 5.50 22.74
C PRO A 147 -4.69 5.70 22.98
N GLY A 148 -5.26 4.88 23.86
CA GLY A 148 -6.69 4.91 24.16
C GLY A 148 -7.58 4.21 23.14
N ARG A 149 -6.99 3.52 22.17
CA ARG A 149 -7.72 2.76 21.13
C ARG A 149 -7.49 1.25 21.23
N GLU A 150 -6.93 0.79 22.33
CA GLU A 150 -6.73 -0.61 22.64
C GLU A 150 -8.09 -1.32 22.81
N GLY A 151 -8.18 -2.56 22.36
CA GLY A 151 -9.39 -3.35 22.50
C GLY A 151 -9.40 -4.61 21.62
N PRO A 152 -10.43 -5.47 21.76
CA PRO A 152 -10.50 -6.75 21.05
C PRO A 152 -10.49 -6.62 19.51
N GLY A 153 -10.97 -5.50 18.99
CA GLY A 153 -10.99 -5.22 17.55
C GLY A 153 -9.72 -4.54 17.02
N ASN A 154 -8.73 -4.29 17.87
CA ASN A 154 -7.50 -3.57 17.51
C ASN A 154 -6.28 -4.31 18.07
N VAL A 155 -6.03 -5.49 17.53
CA VAL A 155 -5.00 -6.43 18.00
C VAL A 155 -3.63 -6.00 17.49
N PRO A 156 -2.63 -5.78 18.37
CA PRO A 156 -1.25 -5.49 17.94
C PRO A 156 -0.58 -6.72 17.36
N TYR A 157 0.20 -6.53 16.28
CA TYR A 157 0.94 -7.63 15.65
C TYR A 157 2.16 -7.14 14.89
N ASP A 158 3.12 -8.04 14.70
CA ASP A 158 4.29 -7.86 13.84
C ASP A 158 4.15 -8.72 12.59
N ILE A 159 4.55 -8.17 11.46
CA ILE A 159 4.43 -8.83 10.16
C ILE A 159 5.62 -8.49 9.25
N PRO A 160 6.79 -9.07 9.51
CA PRO A 160 7.92 -8.94 8.60
C PRO A 160 7.63 -9.62 7.26
N GLY A 161 8.19 -9.08 6.19
CA GLY A 161 8.00 -9.61 4.86
C GLY A 161 9.25 -9.53 4.00
N GLY A 162 9.35 -10.46 3.05
CA GLY A 162 10.38 -10.50 2.04
C GLY A 162 9.77 -10.54 0.64
N ARG A 163 10.56 -10.17 -0.38
CA ARG A 163 10.12 -10.31 -1.76
C ARG A 163 9.87 -11.77 -2.09
N ALA A 164 8.73 -12.06 -2.72
CA ALA A 164 8.42 -13.39 -3.23
C ALA A 164 9.42 -13.75 -4.34
N LYS A 165 9.83 -15.02 -4.37
CA LYS A 165 10.73 -15.59 -5.37
C LYS A 165 9.97 -15.98 -6.63
#